data_a89e7c363d209c330e26abf6f5347dad
#
_entry.id   a89e7c363d209c330e26abf6f5347dad
#
_cell.length_a   1.000
_cell.length_b   1.000
_cell.length_c   1.000
_cell.angle_alpha   90.00
_cell.angle_beta   90.00
_cell.angle_gamma   90.00
#
_symmetry.space_group_name_H-M   'P 1'
#
loop_
_entity.id
_entity.type
_entity.pdbx_description
1 polymer ?
#
loop_
_entity_poly.entity_id
_entity_poly.type
_entity_poly.pdbx_seq_one_letter_code
_entity_poly.pdbx_strand_id
1 'polypeptide(L)'
;MTDAQPRSSALIRGTIFVRDLERSTRFYREIGLTETYFEGRLDHPSATAILGFTDNRPFSIRILKRPGPNYGMVGLFQLEGEAEEVPPATGPARIGEVTLVFYVTDIMATMDRLRAAGATWAPEPQTFAMDHRSQLEVCLRDPDGIFINLVETDPVEQEKTGPEVDPAG
;
A
#
# COMPACT_ATOMS: atom_id res chain seq x y z
N MET A 1 -34.29 -18.86 14.15
CA MET A 1 -33.27 -17.80 14.13
C MET A 1 -32.34 -18.12 12.98
N THR A 2 -32.46 -17.39 11.89
CA THR A 2 -31.55 -17.54 10.75
C THR A 2 -30.17 -17.02 11.17
N ASP A 3 -29.22 -17.92 11.21
CA ASP A 3 -27.81 -17.60 11.48
C ASP A 3 -27.31 -16.74 10.30
N ALA A 4 -27.39 -15.42 10.45
CA ALA A 4 -26.95 -14.49 9.41
C ALA A 4 -25.42 -14.58 9.34
N GLN A 5 -24.91 -15.15 8.25
CA GLN A 5 -23.47 -15.19 8.00
C GLN A 5 -22.88 -13.79 8.02
N PRO A 6 -21.73 -13.60 8.70
CA PRO A 6 -21.02 -12.32 8.68
C PRO A 6 -20.74 -11.88 7.25
N ARG A 7 -20.97 -10.60 6.96
CA ARG A 7 -20.67 -9.99 5.64
C ARG A 7 -19.64 -8.90 5.78
N SER A 8 -18.59 -8.96 4.98
CA SER A 8 -17.58 -7.91 4.86
C SER A 8 -17.39 -7.52 3.40
N SER A 9 -16.92 -6.31 3.16
CA SER A 9 -16.44 -5.91 1.84
C SER A 9 -15.04 -6.50 1.57
N ALA A 10 -14.58 -6.42 0.32
CA ALA A 10 -13.15 -6.50 0.02
C ALA A 10 -12.38 -5.42 0.80
N LEU A 11 -11.06 -5.60 0.96
CA LEU A 11 -10.22 -4.57 1.55
C LEU A 11 -10.32 -3.28 0.71
N ILE A 12 -10.89 -2.24 1.30
CA ILE A 12 -11.12 -0.97 0.60
C ILE A 12 -9.80 -0.23 0.41
N ARG A 13 -8.98 -0.12 1.48
CA ARG A 13 -7.69 0.56 1.43
C ARG A 13 -6.77 0.15 2.57
N GLY A 14 -5.46 0.24 2.33
CA GLY A 14 -4.46 0.40 3.37
C GLY A 14 -4.31 1.88 3.72
N THR A 15 -4.32 2.24 5.00
CA THR A 15 -4.09 3.63 5.43
C THR A 15 -2.72 3.73 6.08
N ILE A 16 -1.94 4.70 5.64
CA ILE A 16 -0.56 4.95 6.07
C ILE A 16 -0.50 6.36 6.64
N PHE A 17 0.02 6.49 7.85
CA PHE A 17 0.35 7.78 8.45
C PHE A 17 1.74 8.19 7.98
N VAL A 18 1.82 9.30 7.23
CA VAL A 18 3.02 9.74 6.53
C VAL A 18 3.56 11.03 7.11
N ARG A 19 4.89 11.23 7.03
CA ARG A 19 5.55 12.46 7.45
C ARG A 19 5.40 13.59 6.46
N ASP A 20 5.30 13.25 5.17
CA ASP A 20 5.18 14.20 4.07
C ASP A 20 4.23 13.65 3.01
N LEU A 21 3.04 14.24 2.94
CA LEU A 21 1.96 13.81 2.06
C LEU A 21 2.36 13.88 0.59
N GLU A 22 3.10 14.93 0.18
CA GLU A 22 3.49 15.11 -1.22
C GLU A 22 4.59 14.13 -1.63
N ARG A 23 5.56 13.87 -0.75
CA ARG A 23 6.61 12.89 -0.98
C ARG A 23 6.01 11.49 -1.16
N SER A 24 5.16 11.07 -0.24
CA SER A 24 4.53 9.75 -0.29
C SER A 24 3.55 9.64 -1.46
N THR A 25 2.83 10.73 -1.81
CA THR A 25 2.00 10.76 -3.02
C THR A 25 2.81 10.49 -4.28
N ARG A 26 3.96 11.17 -4.46
CA ARG A 26 4.84 10.92 -5.62
C ARG A 26 5.28 9.46 -5.67
N PHE A 27 5.70 8.91 -4.54
CA PHE A 27 6.14 7.52 -4.45
C PHE A 27 5.06 6.53 -4.91
N TYR A 28 3.85 6.62 -4.37
CA TYR A 28 2.77 5.69 -4.70
C TYR A 28 2.23 5.88 -6.13
N ARG A 29 2.37 7.05 -6.72
CA ARG A 29 2.08 7.27 -8.14
C ARG A 29 3.02 6.52 -9.07
N GLU A 30 4.30 6.35 -8.68
CA GLU A 30 5.28 5.56 -9.45
C GLU A 30 4.97 4.05 -9.46
N ILE A 31 4.19 3.56 -8.50
CA ILE A 31 3.67 2.18 -8.52
C ILE A 31 2.49 2.03 -9.51
N GLY A 32 1.78 3.13 -9.81
CA GLY A 32 0.62 3.11 -10.72
C GLY A 32 -0.69 3.58 -10.07
N LEU A 33 -0.67 4.10 -8.85
CA LEU A 33 -1.84 4.69 -8.19
C LEU A 33 -2.04 6.14 -8.67
N THR A 34 -2.40 6.30 -9.94
CA THR A 34 -2.36 7.59 -10.65
C THR A 34 -3.56 8.48 -10.38
N GLU A 35 -4.69 7.92 -9.92
CA GLU A 35 -5.91 8.67 -9.63
C GLU A 35 -5.99 9.05 -8.14
N THR A 36 -6.47 10.26 -7.88
CA THR A 36 -6.87 10.69 -6.53
C THR A 36 -8.35 10.44 -6.35
N TYR A 37 -8.70 9.48 -5.47
CA TYR A 37 -10.08 9.20 -5.13
C TYR A 37 -10.68 10.27 -4.21
N PHE A 38 -9.89 10.73 -3.25
CA PHE A 38 -10.28 11.79 -2.31
C PHE A 38 -9.04 12.56 -1.85
N GLU A 39 -9.21 13.86 -1.67
CA GLU A 39 -8.22 14.74 -1.05
C GLU A 39 -8.92 15.78 -0.20
N GLY A 40 -8.36 16.09 0.97
CA GLY A 40 -8.91 17.12 1.84
C GLY A 40 -8.18 17.21 3.17
N ARG A 41 -8.64 18.15 3.99
CA ARG A 41 -8.22 18.34 5.38
C ARG A 41 -9.39 18.02 6.29
N LEU A 42 -9.17 17.20 7.27
CA LEU A 42 -10.18 16.84 8.28
C LEU A 42 -9.79 17.46 9.62
N ASP A 43 -10.68 18.29 10.18
CA ASP A 43 -10.48 18.99 11.45
C ASP A 43 -11.65 18.80 12.43
N HIS A 44 -12.62 17.96 12.08
CA HIS A 44 -13.73 17.65 12.97
C HIS A 44 -13.29 16.70 14.08
N PRO A 45 -13.65 16.94 15.36
CA PRO A 45 -13.22 16.11 16.49
C PRO A 45 -13.52 14.63 16.34
N SER A 46 -14.61 14.23 15.67
CA SER A 46 -14.94 12.83 15.43
C SER A 46 -13.93 12.13 14.53
N ALA A 47 -13.27 12.85 13.61
CA ALA A 47 -12.28 12.27 12.71
C ALA A 47 -11.02 11.83 13.48
N THR A 48 -10.59 12.63 14.46
CA THR A 48 -9.43 12.30 15.30
C THR A 48 -9.76 11.31 16.40
N ALA A 49 -10.99 11.34 16.93
CA ALA A 49 -11.45 10.36 17.91
C ALA A 49 -11.47 8.93 17.36
N ILE A 50 -11.83 8.73 16.09
CA ILE A 50 -11.76 7.42 15.41
C ILE A 50 -10.33 6.87 15.40
N LEU A 51 -9.32 7.76 15.35
CA LEU A 51 -7.91 7.40 15.38
C LEU A 51 -7.36 7.19 16.81
N GLY A 52 -8.20 7.34 17.83
CA GLY A 52 -7.84 7.16 19.24
C GLY A 52 -7.24 8.40 19.92
N PHE A 53 -7.22 9.55 19.26
CA PHE A 53 -6.77 10.79 19.88
C PHE A 53 -7.84 11.39 20.79
N THR A 54 -7.42 11.93 21.91
CA THR A 54 -8.30 12.61 22.89
C THR A 54 -8.37 14.12 22.67
N ASP A 55 -7.42 14.67 21.93
CA ASP A 55 -7.37 16.06 21.48
C ASP A 55 -7.85 16.20 20.03
N ASN A 56 -8.31 17.39 19.65
CA ASN A 56 -8.65 17.66 18.27
C ASN A 56 -7.33 17.85 17.46
N ARG A 57 -7.00 16.86 16.69
CA ARG A 57 -5.77 16.84 15.87
C ARG A 57 -6.14 16.77 14.38
N PRO A 58 -6.13 17.91 13.68
CA PRO A 58 -6.39 17.92 12.25
C PRO A 58 -5.38 17.11 11.48
N PHE A 59 -5.79 16.61 10.33
CA PHE A 59 -4.89 15.91 9.40
C PHE A 59 -5.29 16.09 7.94
N SER A 60 -4.30 16.13 7.08
CA SER A 60 -4.48 16.12 5.64
C SER A 60 -4.56 14.68 5.15
N ILE A 61 -5.43 14.44 4.18
CA ILE A 61 -5.68 13.11 3.62
C ILE A 61 -5.61 13.15 2.10
N ARG A 62 -4.99 12.15 1.52
CA ARG A 62 -5.07 11.84 0.09
C ARG A 62 -5.23 10.35 -0.09
N ILE A 63 -6.29 9.93 -0.78
CA ILE A 63 -6.56 8.54 -1.11
C ILE A 63 -6.25 8.33 -2.58
N LEU A 64 -5.28 7.48 -2.85
CA LEU A 64 -4.82 7.14 -4.19
C LEU A 64 -5.36 5.79 -4.62
N LYS A 65 -5.65 5.67 -5.92
CA LYS A 65 -6.08 4.43 -6.55
C LYS A 65 -5.50 4.27 -7.96
N ARG A 66 -5.48 3.06 -8.47
CA ARG A 66 -5.32 2.84 -9.91
C ARG A 66 -6.64 3.18 -10.64
N PRO A 67 -6.63 3.43 -11.96
CA PRO A 67 -7.86 3.44 -12.74
C PRO A 67 -8.66 2.16 -12.55
N GLY A 68 -9.98 2.27 -12.30
CA GLY A 68 -10.84 1.11 -12.07
C GLY A 68 -11.65 1.19 -10.76
N PRO A 69 -11.89 0.04 -10.08
CA PRO A 69 -12.78 -0.03 -8.93
C PRO A 69 -12.26 0.73 -7.69
N ASN A 70 -13.17 1.04 -6.77
CA ASN A 70 -12.88 1.79 -5.54
C ASN A 70 -12.52 0.85 -4.36
N TYR A 71 -11.60 -0.08 -4.59
CA TYR A 71 -10.98 -0.92 -3.55
C TYR A 71 -9.50 -1.15 -3.89
N GLY A 72 -8.72 -1.67 -2.95
CA GLY A 72 -7.28 -1.80 -3.11
C GLY A 72 -6.58 -0.44 -3.19
N MET A 73 -7.12 0.57 -2.54
CA MET A 73 -6.59 1.94 -2.49
C MET A 73 -5.50 2.09 -1.44
N VAL A 74 -4.73 3.16 -1.54
CA VAL A 74 -3.81 3.61 -0.48
C VAL A 74 -4.26 4.97 0.02
N GLY A 75 -4.53 5.07 1.31
CA GLY A 75 -4.82 6.34 2.00
C GLY A 75 -3.57 6.87 2.68
N LEU A 76 -3.16 8.07 2.34
CA LEU A 76 -2.03 8.77 2.93
C LEU A 76 -2.56 9.84 3.87
N PHE A 77 -2.22 9.75 5.17
CA PHE A 77 -2.70 10.64 6.21
C PHE A 77 -1.52 11.34 6.87
N GLN A 78 -1.47 12.66 6.80
CA GLN A 78 -0.47 13.46 7.48
C GLN A 78 -1.10 14.20 8.65
N LEU A 79 -0.75 13.78 9.86
CA LEU A 79 -1.20 14.44 11.09
C LEU A 79 -0.55 15.82 11.23
N GLU A 80 -1.32 16.77 11.75
CA GLU A 80 -0.80 18.10 12.13
C GLU A 80 -0.37 18.10 13.61
N GLY A 81 0.67 18.87 13.91
CA GLY A 81 1.23 18.95 15.27
C GLY A 81 2.16 17.78 15.61
N GLU A 82 2.55 17.73 16.89
CA GLU A 82 3.45 16.66 17.39
C GLU A 82 2.66 15.37 17.59
N ALA A 83 3.17 14.27 17.07
CA ALA A 83 2.66 12.92 17.26
C ALA A 83 3.81 11.98 17.58
N GLU A 84 3.51 10.88 18.27
CA GLU A 84 4.49 9.80 18.40
C GLU A 84 4.81 9.22 17.02
N GLU A 85 6.08 9.14 16.69
CA GLU A 85 6.54 8.63 15.42
C GLU A 85 7.20 7.25 15.58
N VAL A 86 6.77 6.31 14.77
CA VAL A 86 7.53 5.07 14.56
C VAL A 86 8.71 5.40 13.66
N PRO A 87 9.97 5.17 14.07
CA PRO A 87 11.12 5.42 13.21
C PRO A 87 11.01 4.67 11.89
N PRO A 88 11.35 5.30 10.73
CA PRO A 88 11.30 4.63 9.44
C PRO A 88 12.16 3.37 9.47
N ALA A 89 11.53 2.24 9.13
CA ALA A 89 12.25 1.00 9.03
C ALA A 89 13.11 0.96 7.76
N THR A 90 14.26 0.30 7.86
CA THR A 90 15.12 -0.09 6.74
C THR A 90 15.37 -1.61 6.81
N GLY A 91 15.73 -2.22 5.68
CA GLY A 91 16.06 -3.64 5.62
C GLY A 91 14.83 -4.57 5.54
N PRO A 92 15.02 -5.88 5.79
CA PRO A 92 14.03 -6.92 5.54
C PRO A 92 12.82 -6.85 6.45
N ALA A 93 11.83 -7.71 6.18
CA ALA A 93 10.59 -7.84 6.95
C ALA A 93 10.84 -8.17 8.42
N ARG A 94 9.98 -7.63 9.29
CA ARG A 94 9.97 -7.91 10.73
C ARG A 94 8.61 -8.45 11.15
N ILE A 95 8.57 -9.28 12.17
CA ILE A 95 7.32 -9.81 12.73
C ILE A 95 6.44 -8.65 13.21
N GLY A 96 5.17 -8.66 12.80
CA GLY A 96 4.20 -7.62 13.14
C GLY A 96 4.02 -6.55 12.06
N GLU A 97 4.85 -6.53 11.01
CA GLU A 97 4.68 -5.63 9.89
C GLU A 97 3.60 -6.12 8.91
N VAL A 98 2.95 -5.17 8.28
CA VAL A 98 2.01 -5.39 7.17
C VAL A 98 2.73 -5.10 5.87
N THR A 99 2.50 -5.91 4.85
CA THR A 99 3.03 -5.71 3.50
C THR A 99 1.89 -5.33 2.55
N LEU A 100 2.09 -4.27 1.77
CA LEU A 100 1.22 -3.93 0.64
C LEU A 100 1.79 -4.60 -0.61
N VAL A 101 0.99 -5.43 -1.27
CA VAL A 101 1.42 -6.19 -2.46
C VAL A 101 0.83 -5.55 -3.71
N PHE A 102 1.66 -5.28 -4.71
CA PHE A 102 1.25 -4.72 -6.00
C PHE A 102 1.81 -5.54 -7.16
N TYR A 103 0.98 -5.75 -8.18
CA TYR A 103 1.40 -6.28 -9.46
C TYR A 103 1.90 -5.15 -10.35
N VAL A 104 3.04 -5.35 -11.02
CA VAL A 104 3.66 -4.39 -11.94
C VAL A 104 4.12 -5.12 -13.21
N THR A 105 4.05 -4.45 -14.35
CA THR A 105 4.42 -5.04 -15.65
C THR A 105 5.92 -5.00 -15.94
N ASP A 106 6.67 -4.09 -15.32
CA ASP A 106 8.12 -3.90 -15.49
C ASP A 106 8.70 -3.53 -14.13
N ILE A 107 9.18 -4.54 -13.42
CA ILE A 107 9.68 -4.39 -12.06
C ILE A 107 10.98 -3.60 -12.02
N MET A 108 11.86 -3.76 -13.02
CA MET A 108 13.14 -3.07 -13.04
C MET A 108 12.96 -1.56 -13.22
N ALA A 109 12.20 -1.14 -14.24
CA ALA A 109 11.91 0.27 -14.44
C ALA A 109 11.09 0.87 -13.28
N THR A 110 10.21 0.09 -12.66
CA THR A 110 9.47 0.54 -11.46
C THR A 110 10.41 0.75 -10.29
N MET A 111 11.34 -0.16 -10.02
CA MET A 111 12.32 -0.02 -8.95
C MET A 111 13.21 1.21 -9.12
N ASP A 112 13.65 1.52 -10.36
CA ASP A 112 14.45 2.72 -10.61
C ASP A 112 13.68 4.00 -10.28
N ARG A 113 12.39 4.07 -10.65
CA ARG A 113 11.52 5.20 -10.29
C ARG A 113 11.31 5.31 -8.78
N LEU A 114 11.10 4.19 -8.08
CA LEU A 114 10.88 4.18 -6.63
C LEU A 114 12.14 4.54 -5.84
N ARG A 115 13.32 4.11 -6.30
CA ARG A 115 14.61 4.56 -5.73
C ARG A 115 14.74 6.09 -5.85
N ALA A 116 14.44 6.63 -7.03
CA ALA A 116 14.45 8.08 -7.26
C ALA A 116 13.38 8.83 -6.44
N ALA A 117 12.23 8.20 -6.16
CA ALA A 117 11.13 8.74 -5.36
C ALA A 117 11.36 8.63 -3.84
N GLY A 118 12.49 8.05 -3.39
CA GLY A 118 12.91 8.06 -1.99
C GLY A 118 12.63 6.78 -1.20
N ALA A 119 12.63 5.61 -1.86
CA ALA A 119 12.65 4.33 -1.15
C ALA A 119 13.79 4.29 -0.12
N THR A 120 13.48 3.92 1.13
CA THR A 120 14.48 3.88 2.21
C THR A 120 15.28 2.58 2.23
N TRP A 121 14.77 1.57 1.54
CA TRP A 121 15.45 0.30 1.28
C TRP A 121 14.88 -0.31 0.00
N ALA A 122 15.73 -0.63 -0.97
CA ALA A 122 15.33 -1.08 -2.30
C ALA A 122 16.39 -2.02 -2.90
N PRO A 123 16.39 -3.31 -2.50
CA PRO A 123 17.32 -4.31 -3.04
C PRO A 123 16.98 -4.65 -4.50
N GLU A 124 17.82 -5.46 -5.13
CA GLU A 124 17.55 -5.96 -6.48
C GLU A 124 16.44 -7.01 -6.47
N PRO A 125 15.52 -7.00 -7.49
CA PRO A 125 14.54 -8.04 -7.68
C PRO A 125 15.18 -9.43 -7.79
N GLN A 126 14.45 -10.43 -7.26
CA GLN A 126 14.87 -11.83 -7.28
C GLN A 126 13.84 -12.68 -8.02
N THR A 127 14.30 -13.75 -8.63
CA THR A 127 13.39 -14.75 -9.19
C THR A 127 12.75 -15.54 -8.05
N PHE A 128 11.43 -15.40 -7.92
CA PHE A 128 10.64 -16.28 -7.09
C PHE A 128 10.14 -17.44 -7.95
N ALA A 129 10.60 -18.64 -7.65
CA ALA A 129 10.29 -19.85 -8.42
C ALA A 129 9.53 -20.85 -7.55
N MET A 130 8.42 -21.35 -8.08
CA MET A 130 7.66 -22.50 -7.61
C MET A 130 7.53 -23.51 -8.75
N ASP A 131 7.10 -24.75 -8.47
CA ASP A 131 7.06 -25.82 -9.46
C ASP A 131 6.29 -25.48 -10.75
N HIS A 132 5.26 -24.62 -10.63
CA HIS A 132 4.37 -24.26 -11.73
C HIS A 132 4.47 -22.78 -12.16
N ARG A 133 5.29 -21.97 -11.50
CA ARG A 133 5.34 -20.52 -11.72
C ARG A 133 6.74 -19.97 -11.41
N SER A 134 7.19 -19.03 -12.24
CA SER A 134 8.40 -18.25 -11.98
C SER A 134 8.14 -16.78 -12.36
N GLN A 135 8.51 -15.87 -11.48
CA GLN A 135 8.33 -14.43 -11.69
C GLN A 135 9.40 -13.64 -10.93
N LEU A 136 9.64 -12.40 -11.33
CA LEU A 136 10.46 -11.49 -10.55
C LEU A 136 9.62 -10.89 -9.41
N GLU A 137 10.21 -10.87 -8.22
CA GLU A 137 9.65 -10.20 -7.06
C GLU A 137 10.71 -9.41 -6.30
N VAL A 138 10.26 -8.40 -5.58
CA VAL A 138 11.09 -7.64 -4.67
C VAL A 138 10.26 -7.08 -3.52
N CYS A 139 10.83 -7.12 -2.32
CA CYS A 139 10.34 -6.31 -1.23
C CYS A 139 11.20 -5.06 -1.09
N LEU A 140 10.57 -3.94 -0.79
CA LEU A 140 11.21 -2.65 -0.59
C LEU A 140 10.51 -1.88 0.53
N ARG A 141 11.05 -0.72 0.89
CA ARG A 141 10.42 0.18 1.85
C ARG A 141 10.20 1.55 1.26
N ASP A 142 9.01 2.08 1.48
CA ASP A 142 8.62 3.42 1.07
C ASP A 142 9.37 4.51 1.86
N PRO A 143 9.15 5.81 1.58
CA PRO A 143 9.81 6.91 2.30
C PRO A 143 9.53 6.96 3.80
N ASP A 144 8.47 6.34 4.29
CA ASP A 144 8.10 6.25 5.70
C ASP A 144 8.48 4.90 6.34
N GLY A 145 9.10 4.00 5.56
CA GLY A 145 9.57 2.69 6.01
C GLY A 145 8.51 1.59 5.92
N ILE A 146 7.37 1.84 5.27
CA ILE A 146 6.31 0.85 5.05
C ILE A 146 6.80 -0.24 4.09
N PHE A 147 6.54 -1.49 4.46
CA PHE A 147 6.98 -2.64 3.68
C PHE A 147 6.05 -2.88 2.49
N ILE A 148 6.62 -3.00 1.30
CA ILE A 148 5.92 -3.17 0.03
C ILE A 148 6.52 -4.37 -0.69
N ASN A 149 5.69 -5.18 -1.31
CA ASN A 149 6.10 -6.24 -2.23
C ASN A 149 5.62 -5.90 -3.64
N LEU A 150 6.52 -5.92 -4.60
CA LEU A 150 6.21 -5.85 -6.02
C LEU A 150 6.37 -7.22 -6.64
N VAL A 151 5.39 -7.60 -7.44
CA VAL A 151 5.34 -8.87 -8.19
C VAL A 151 5.24 -8.53 -9.67
N GLU A 152 6.17 -9.02 -10.49
CA GLU A 152 6.11 -8.82 -11.93
C GLU A 152 5.06 -9.74 -12.55
N THR A 153 3.90 -9.18 -12.77
CA THR A 153 2.72 -9.86 -13.34
C THR A 153 1.80 -8.82 -13.96
N ASP A 154 1.05 -9.19 -14.99
CA ASP A 154 0.03 -8.32 -15.57
C ASP A 154 -1.00 -7.95 -14.48
N PRO A 155 -1.21 -6.66 -14.18
CA PRO A 155 -2.19 -6.23 -13.19
C PRO A 155 -3.61 -6.74 -13.42
N VAL A 156 -3.98 -7.13 -14.65
CA VAL A 156 -5.27 -7.73 -14.96
C VAL A 156 -5.48 -9.08 -14.27
N GLU A 157 -4.41 -9.76 -13.89
CA GLU A 157 -4.47 -11.01 -13.13
C GLU A 157 -5.19 -10.84 -11.76
N GLN A 158 -5.18 -9.62 -11.22
CA GLN A 158 -5.91 -9.29 -9.99
C GLN A 158 -7.44 -9.41 -10.16
N GLU A 159 -7.93 -9.33 -11.38
CA GLU A 159 -9.38 -9.40 -11.68
C GLU A 159 -9.88 -10.85 -11.76
N LYS A 160 -8.98 -11.82 -11.81
CA LYS A 160 -9.34 -13.24 -11.77
C LYS A 160 -9.89 -13.65 -10.40
N THR A 161 -10.88 -14.51 -10.39
CA THR A 161 -11.50 -15.05 -9.18
C THR A 161 -10.76 -16.30 -8.70
N GLY A 162 -9.75 -16.12 -7.89
CA GLY A 162 -8.99 -17.20 -7.26
C GLY A 162 -7.73 -17.60 -8.03
N PRO A 163 -6.83 -18.35 -7.37
CA PRO A 163 -5.67 -18.92 -8.03
C PRO A 163 -6.09 -19.93 -9.10
N GLU A 164 -5.42 -19.94 -10.24
CA GLU A 164 -5.49 -21.07 -11.14
C GLU A 164 -4.91 -22.29 -10.40
N VAL A 165 -5.78 -23.13 -9.88
CA VAL A 165 -5.38 -24.42 -9.35
C VAL A 165 -5.26 -25.34 -10.56
N ASP A 166 -4.05 -25.79 -10.87
CA ASP A 166 -3.85 -26.85 -11.84
C ASP A 166 -4.62 -28.10 -11.35
N PRO A 167 -5.67 -28.56 -12.09
CA PRO A 167 -6.43 -29.72 -11.67
C PRO A 167 -5.66 -31.04 -11.75
N ALA A 168 -4.37 -31.00 -12.10
CA ALA A 168 -3.48 -32.16 -12.27
C ALA A 168 -2.40 -32.25 -11.17
N GLY A 169 -2.63 -31.65 -9.98
CA GLY A 169 -1.78 -31.82 -8.81
C GLY A 169 -2.19 -33.04 -7.98
#